data_736791e7f23a7fc3c056818cb20db4c0
#
_entry.id   736791e7f23a7fc3c056818cb20db4c0
#
_cell.length_a   1.000
_cell.length_b   1.000
_cell.length_c   1.000
_cell.angle_alpha   90.00
_cell.angle_beta   90.00
_cell.angle_gamma   90.00
#
_symmetry.space_group_name_H-M   'P 1'
#
loop_
_entity.id
_entity.type
_entity.pdbx_description
1 polymer ?
#
loop_
_entity_poly.entity_id
_entity_poly.type
_entity_poly.pdbx_seq_one_letter_code
_entity_poly.pdbx_strand_id
1 'polypeptide(L)'
;MKKLLSVVLALLMLAVMLPVTAMAEDIPTLGSDKVWKNVTPANVQDVLDGKYDSINGTTIELSAGNYDKIEFGRATAYAGSNTEYYLGGTESTVDAIKKDIDDHPNGGAGKREYVRNMSNVTLKAADNAEVNINGLVAFGGQVNSTKWYSRDFVADRDMSATVNNNISYWIVQNWSNITFEGLNFTSAVNIESSETGTSVNGLHFKSCSFNSGYPTTTSDNAGGMGIRFVSWTTTTDNLKNLTVNNCKFENCSDGVYTNPVYGVSVTNSTFNKIDHNAIAIQDDSAAAVDHGSVVITGNTFTHVSDRIIRFNKVGEDTTITISKNTSTNSGDASGEIIKATSRPESVQVTMSGNTWGNVGEKEAKNGAGFENVVNEPGTITIIVPSTEETPKPAEDQKNPSTGANDMVAAAAALMAVSALGMAVLSRKK
;
A
#
# COMPACT_ATOMS: atom_id res chain seq x y z
N MET A 1 -25.42 17.20 -57.82
CA MET A 1 -25.11 17.82 -56.51
C MET A 1 -26.26 17.75 -55.50
N LYS A 2 -27.50 18.16 -55.81
CA LYS A 2 -28.63 18.13 -54.83
C LYS A 2 -28.97 16.75 -54.29
N LYS A 3 -28.86 15.66 -55.08
CA LYS A 3 -29.10 14.28 -54.60
C LYS A 3 -27.99 13.73 -53.67
N LEU A 4 -26.75 14.20 -53.85
CA LEU A 4 -25.63 13.78 -52.98
C LEU A 4 -25.71 14.46 -51.62
N LEU A 5 -26.15 15.71 -51.59
CA LEU A 5 -26.32 16.47 -50.35
C LEU A 5 -27.46 15.90 -49.46
N SER A 6 -28.54 15.41 -50.06
CA SER A 6 -29.64 14.77 -49.31
C SER A 6 -29.27 13.44 -48.72
N VAL A 7 -28.40 12.63 -49.38
CA VAL A 7 -27.91 11.37 -48.84
C VAL A 7 -26.93 11.61 -47.71
N VAL A 8 -26.05 12.58 -47.80
CA VAL A 8 -25.11 12.96 -46.74
C VAL A 8 -25.86 13.50 -45.52
N LEU A 9 -26.91 14.30 -45.72
CA LEU A 9 -27.74 14.82 -44.64
C LEU A 9 -28.55 13.71 -43.94
N ALA A 10 -29.06 12.74 -44.70
CA ALA A 10 -29.75 11.57 -44.14
C ALA A 10 -28.83 10.64 -43.33
N LEU A 11 -27.59 10.44 -43.81
CA LEU A 11 -26.57 9.69 -43.07
C LEU A 11 -26.11 10.41 -41.80
N LEU A 12 -26.01 11.75 -41.84
CA LEU A 12 -25.71 12.51 -40.63
C LEU A 12 -26.87 12.48 -39.61
N MET A 13 -28.12 12.52 -40.07
CA MET A 13 -29.28 12.38 -39.19
C MET A 13 -29.41 10.94 -38.62
N LEU A 14 -29.03 9.89 -39.37
CA LEU A 14 -29.00 8.54 -38.87
C LEU A 14 -27.89 8.34 -37.81
N ALA A 15 -26.76 9.00 -37.96
CA ALA A 15 -25.67 8.97 -36.99
C ALA A 15 -26.04 9.67 -35.68
N VAL A 16 -26.94 10.70 -35.75
CA VAL A 16 -27.43 11.39 -34.54
C VAL A 16 -28.57 10.63 -33.87
N MET A 17 -29.23 9.69 -34.58
CA MET A 17 -30.30 8.83 -34.05
C MET A 17 -29.83 7.45 -33.63
N LEU A 18 -28.54 7.16 -33.66
CA LEU A 18 -28.05 6.01 -32.86
C LEU A 18 -28.42 6.29 -31.42
N PRO A 19 -29.23 5.44 -30.78
CA PRO A 19 -29.45 5.61 -29.37
C PRO A 19 -28.04 5.60 -28.75
N VAL A 20 -27.65 6.73 -28.18
CA VAL A 20 -26.66 6.67 -27.11
C VAL A 20 -27.38 5.77 -26.11
N THR A 21 -27.12 4.47 -26.18
CA THR A 21 -27.37 3.61 -25.04
C THR A 21 -26.58 4.31 -23.95
N ALA A 22 -27.27 5.12 -23.14
CA ALA A 22 -26.77 5.49 -21.84
C ALA A 22 -26.40 4.12 -21.27
N MET A 23 -25.08 3.82 -21.25
CA MET A 23 -24.60 2.67 -20.49
C MET A 23 -25.19 2.96 -19.11
N ALA A 24 -26.11 2.11 -18.68
CA ALA A 24 -26.59 2.17 -17.32
C ALA A 24 -25.31 2.21 -16.49
N GLU A 25 -25.10 3.30 -15.76
CA GLU A 25 -23.96 3.38 -14.86
C GLU A 25 -24.08 2.13 -14.00
N ASP A 26 -23.06 1.27 -14.06
CA ASP A 26 -23.02 0.06 -13.25
C ASP A 26 -23.06 0.52 -11.79
N ILE A 27 -24.24 0.44 -11.18
CA ILE A 27 -24.44 0.85 -9.80
C ILE A 27 -23.67 -0.15 -8.95
N PRO A 28 -22.76 0.30 -8.08
CA PRO A 28 -22.03 -0.60 -7.20
C PRO A 28 -23.02 -1.31 -6.27
N THR A 29 -22.79 -2.59 -6.07
CA THR A 29 -23.68 -3.44 -5.26
C THR A 29 -22.90 -4.18 -4.20
N LEU A 30 -23.43 -4.18 -2.97
CA LEU A 30 -22.89 -4.96 -1.86
C LEU A 30 -23.62 -6.31 -1.81
N GLY A 31 -22.87 -7.40 -2.08
CA GLY A 31 -23.39 -8.75 -1.97
C GLY A 31 -23.59 -9.20 -0.51
N SER A 32 -24.35 -10.28 -0.32
CA SER A 32 -24.51 -10.92 0.99
C SER A 32 -23.22 -11.51 1.57
N ASP A 33 -22.23 -11.75 0.71
CA ASP A 33 -20.85 -12.15 1.04
C ASP A 33 -19.98 -10.99 1.51
N LYS A 34 -20.53 -9.79 1.67
CA LYS A 34 -19.81 -8.56 2.02
C LYS A 34 -18.79 -8.12 0.98
N VAL A 35 -19.07 -8.40 -0.28
CA VAL A 35 -18.22 -7.98 -1.41
C VAL A 35 -18.97 -6.94 -2.25
N TRP A 36 -18.33 -5.78 -2.42
CA TRP A 36 -18.75 -4.76 -3.37
C TRP A 36 -18.35 -5.18 -4.79
N LYS A 37 -19.32 -5.19 -5.71
CA LYS A 37 -19.15 -5.46 -7.13
C LYS A 37 -19.50 -4.22 -7.96
N ASN A 38 -19.09 -4.21 -9.23
CA ASN A 38 -19.31 -3.12 -10.16
C ASN A 38 -18.67 -1.79 -9.70
N VAL A 39 -17.55 -1.91 -8.98
CA VAL A 39 -16.82 -0.72 -8.56
C VAL A 39 -15.84 -0.32 -9.66
N THR A 40 -16.11 0.80 -10.29
CA THR A 40 -15.43 1.32 -11.48
C THR A 40 -14.70 2.62 -11.16
N PRO A 41 -13.85 3.14 -12.07
CA PRO A 41 -13.24 4.46 -11.88
C PRO A 41 -14.23 5.60 -11.62
N ALA A 42 -15.46 5.49 -12.15
CA ALA A 42 -16.47 6.54 -12.01
C ALA A 42 -17.13 6.57 -10.62
N ASN A 43 -17.20 5.44 -9.91
CA ASN A 43 -17.94 5.32 -8.66
C ASN A 43 -17.11 4.89 -7.45
N VAL A 44 -15.84 4.55 -7.62
CA VAL A 44 -14.98 4.06 -6.53
C VAL A 44 -14.95 5.01 -5.33
N GLN A 45 -14.85 6.31 -5.58
CA GLN A 45 -14.79 7.28 -4.50
C GLN A 45 -16.10 7.36 -3.72
N ASP A 46 -17.25 7.28 -4.40
CA ASP A 46 -18.57 7.23 -3.76
C ASP A 46 -18.73 6.00 -2.86
N VAL A 47 -18.19 4.84 -3.30
CA VAL A 47 -18.18 3.61 -2.46
C VAL A 47 -17.29 3.80 -1.24
N LEU A 48 -16.06 4.29 -1.44
CA LEU A 48 -15.10 4.50 -0.35
C LEU A 48 -15.61 5.54 0.67
N ASP A 49 -16.36 6.51 0.22
CA ASP A 49 -16.98 7.53 1.07
C ASP A 49 -18.21 7.01 1.83
N GLY A 50 -18.71 5.83 1.50
CA GLY A 50 -19.89 5.25 2.14
C GLY A 50 -21.22 5.85 1.66
N LYS A 51 -21.26 6.36 0.42
CA LYS A 51 -22.48 6.92 -0.17
C LYS A 51 -23.60 5.89 -0.30
N TYR A 52 -23.25 4.67 -0.60
CA TYR A 52 -24.22 3.59 -0.80
C TYR A 52 -24.47 2.78 0.47
N ASP A 53 -23.41 2.47 1.22
CA ASP A 53 -23.43 1.77 2.51
C ASP A 53 -22.04 1.83 3.15
N SER A 54 -21.93 1.35 4.40
CA SER A 54 -20.66 1.24 5.10
C SER A 54 -19.72 0.25 4.41
N ILE A 55 -18.44 0.63 4.30
CA ILE A 55 -17.38 -0.25 3.80
C ILE A 55 -16.73 -1.10 4.89
N ASN A 56 -17.06 -0.88 6.17
CA ASN A 56 -16.47 -1.64 7.26
C ASN A 56 -16.82 -3.14 7.17
N GLY A 57 -15.81 -3.98 7.33
CA GLY A 57 -15.96 -5.42 7.23
C GLY A 57 -16.24 -5.91 5.80
N THR A 58 -15.91 -5.13 4.77
CA THR A 58 -16.21 -5.48 3.38
C THR A 58 -14.95 -5.61 2.52
N THR A 59 -15.10 -6.35 1.44
CA THR A 59 -14.15 -6.37 0.32
C THR A 59 -14.70 -5.53 -0.82
N ILE A 60 -13.89 -4.64 -1.38
CA ILE A 60 -14.23 -3.80 -2.52
C ILE A 60 -13.46 -4.31 -3.73
N GLU A 61 -14.15 -4.94 -4.67
CA GLU A 61 -13.56 -5.45 -5.92
C GLU A 61 -13.61 -4.40 -7.01
N LEU A 62 -12.43 -3.91 -7.40
CA LEU A 62 -12.29 -2.93 -8.47
C LEU A 62 -12.31 -3.61 -9.85
N SER A 63 -13.15 -3.13 -10.73
CA SER A 63 -13.17 -3.52 -12.14
C SER A 63 -11.88 -3.08 -12.84
N ALA A 64 -11.51 -3.73 -13.94
CA ALA A 64 -10.37 -3.31 -14.74
C ALA A 64 -10.50 -1.86 -15.19
N GLY A 65 -9.41 -1.10 -15.14
CA GLY A 65 -9.40 0.28 -15.59
C GLY A 65 -8.30 1.15 -14.98
N ASN A 66 -8.29 2.39 -15.43
CA ASN A 66 -7.41 3.43 -14.90
C ASN A 66 -8.21 4.32 -13.95
N TYR A 67 -7.81 4.32 -12.72
CA TYR A 67 -8.40 5.09 -11.63
C TYR A 67 -7.60 6.36 -11.40
N ASP A 68 -8.28 7.46 -11.20
CA ASP A 68 -7.67 8.67 -10.70
C ASP A 68 -7.11 8.47 -9.29
N LYS A 69 -6.48 9.50 -8.73
CA LYS A 69 -6.01 9.47 -7.36
C LYS A 69 -7.17 9.17 -6.40
N ILE A 70 -7.01 8.12 -5.60
CA ILE A 70 -7.97 7.74 -4.55
C ILE A 70 -7.66 8.53 -3.28
N GLU A 71 -8.69 9.16 -2.72
CA GLU A 71 -8.69 9.77 -1.39
C GLU A 71 -9.29 8.79 -0.39
N PHE A 72 -8.45 8.02 0.28
CA PHE A 72 -8.90 6.97 1.18
C PHE A 72 -9.09 7.51 2.61
N GLY A 73 -10.27 7.24 3.19
CA GLY A 73 -10.58 7.67 4.56
C GLY A 73 -10.92 9.14 4.73
N ARG A 74 -11.29 9.86 3.67
CA ARG A 74 -11.73 11.25 3.81
C ARG A 74 -13.03 11.36 4.60
N ALA A 75 -13.22 12.46 5.33
CA ALA A 75 -14.46 12.76 6.00
C ALA A 75 -15.58 13.02 4.98
N THR A 76 -16.77 12.52 5.24
CA THR A 76 -17.92 12.68 4.33
C THR A 76 -19.23 12.68 5.11
N ALA A 77 -20.23 13.37 4.58
CA ALA A 77 -21.55 13.51 5.19
C ALA A 77 -22.52 12.36 4.91
N TYR A 78 -22.11 11.31 4.23
CA TYR A 78 -22.98 10.16 3.97
C TYR A 78 -23.19 9.33 5.22
N ALA A 79 -24.42 8.82 5.41
CA ALA A 79 -24.80 8.01 6.57
C ALA A 79 -23.93 6.75 6.74
N GLY A 80 -23.48 6.14 5.65
CA GLY A 80 -22.59 4.97 5.65
C GLY A 80 -21.11 5.28 5.82
N SER A 81 -20.72 6.55 5.98
CA SER A 81 -19.31 6.97 5.97
C SER A 81 -18.53 6.59 7.22
N ASN A 82 -19.19 6.28 8.33
CA ASN A 82 -18.58 6.09 9.66
C ASN A 82 -17.70 7.30 10.08
N THR A 83 -18.12 8.51 9.72
CA THR A 83 -17.46 9.75 10.10
C THR A 83 -18.20 10.39 11.26
N GLU A 84 -17.49 10.64 12.33
CA GLU A 84 -17.97 11.39 13.50
C GLU A 84 -17.52 12.84 13.38
N TYR A 85 -18.32 13.76 13.90
CA TYR A 85 -18.08 15.20 13.77
C TYR A 85 -18.01 15.85 15.13
N TYR A 86 -17.01 16.69 15.33
CA TYR A 86 -16.78 17.41 16.58
C TYR A 86 -16.59 18.91 16.33
N LEU A 87 -17.26 19.74 17.13
CA LEU A 87 -17.13 21.18 17.12
C LEU A 87 -16.68 21.64 18.52
N GLY A 88 -15.50 22.25 18.60
CA GLY A 88 -14.95 22.68 19.86
C GLY A 88 -14.68 21.54 20.86
N GLY A 89 -14.45 20.30 20.35
CA GLY A 89 -14.24 19.11 21.17
C GLY A 89 -15.51 18.40 21.63
N THR A 90 -16.69 18.87 21.18
CA THR A 90 -17.99 18.24 21.48
C THR A 90 -18.54 17.58 20.24
N GLU A 91 -19.02 16.33 20.36
CA GLU A 91 -19.68 15.63 19.27
C GLU A 91 -20.86 16.47 18.74
N SER A 92 -20.95 16.57 17.42
CA SER A 92 -21.86 17.48 16.75
C SER A 92 -22.52 16.81 15.55
N THR A 93 -23.68 17.31 15.17
CA THR A 93 -24.33 16.84 13.93
C THR A 93 -23.70 17.49 12.70
N VAL A 94 -23.85 16.84 11.54
CA VAL A 94 -23.46 17.39 10.23
C VAL A 94 -24.04 18.80 10.04
N ASP A 95 -25.29 19.01 10.40
CA ASP A 95 -25.97 20.30 10.25
C ASP A 95 -25.37 21.38 11.17
N ALA A 96 -24.97 21.01 12.38
CA ALA A 96 -24.29 21.95 13.28
C ALA A 96 -22.93 22.37 12.72
N ILE A 97 -22.17 21.45 12.15
CA ILE A 97 -20.89 21.77 11.51
C ILE A 97 -21.10 22.64 10.26
N LYS A 98 -22.08 22.30 9.42
CA LYS A 98 -22.43 23.14 8.24
C LYS A 98 -22.80 24.56 8.68
N LYS A 99 -23.67 24.67 9.66
CA LYS A 99 -24.07 25.96 10.20
C LYS A 99 -22.88 26.75 10.76
N ASP A 100 -21.98 26.10 11.48
CA ASP A 100 -20.77 26.78 11.99
C ASP A 100 -19.88 27.30 10.86
N ILE A 101 -19.73 26.52 9.78
CA ILE A 101 -19.02 26.96 8.57
C ILE A 101 -19.71 28.18 7.94
N ASP A 102 -21.07 28.18 7.89
CA ASP A 102 -21.84 29.28 7.35
C ASP A 102 -21.73 30.55 8.18
N ASP A 103 -21.79 30.42 9.49
CA ASP A 103 -21.70 31.56 10.42
C ASP A 103 -20.27 32.17 10.45
N HIS A 104 -19.26 31.40 10.04
CA HIS A 104 -17.87 31.81 10.08
C HIS A 104 -17.15 31.62 8.74
N PRO A 105 -17.60 32.29 7.66
CA PRO A 105 -17.06 32.07 6.30
C PRO A 105 -15.58 32.43 6.15
N ASN A 106 -15.06 33.27 7.05
CA ASN A 106 -13.67 33.72 7.04
C ASN A 106 -12.80 33.04 8.10
N GLY A 107 -13.25 31.93 8.66
CA GLY A 107 -12.62 31.26 9.77
C GLY A 107 -13.20 31.65 11.12
N GLY A 108 -13.66 30.69 11.87
CA GLY A 108 -14.18 30.86 13.22
C GLY A 108 -13.20 30.35 14.26
N ALA A 109 -13.45 30.69 15.52
CA ALA A 109 -12.61 30.32 16.66
C ALA A 109 -12.76 28.84 17.08
N GLY A 110 -13.46 28.00 16.32
CA GLY A 110 -13.75 26.61 16.69
C GLY A 110 -12.81 25.60 16.03
N LYS A 111 -12.24 24.67 16.82
CA LYS A 111 -11.64 23.45 16.28
C LYS A 111 -12.77 22.59 15.70
N ARG A 112 -12.66 22.24 14.44
CA ARG A 112 -13.55 21.29 13.76
C ARG A 112 -12.80 19.99 13.56
N GLU A 113 -13.31 18.92 14.09
CA GLU A 113 -12.67 17.61 14.04
C GLU A 113 -13.61 16.60 13.37
N TYR A 114 -13.05 15.82 12.48
CA TYR A 114 -13.69 14.74 11.79
C TYR A 114 -12.94 13.46 12.11
N VAL A 115 -13.63 12.46 12.63
CA VAL A 115 -13.02 11.17 12.95
C VAL A 115 -13.57 10.13 11.98
N ARG A 116 -12.68 9.57 11.19
CA ARG A 116 -13.03 8.51 10.24
C ARG A 116 -12.66 7.14 10.81
N ASN A 117 -13.67 6.35 11.12
CA ASN A 117 -13.50 5.00 11.65
C ASN A 117 -13.59 3.97 10.51
N MET A 118 -12.54 3.18 10.29
CA MET A 118 -12.51 2.11 9.29
C MET A 118 -11.88 0.84 9.84
N SER A 119 -12.53 -0.29 9.59
CA SER A 119 -12.01 -1.57 10.06
C SER A 119 -12.31 -2.71 9.10
N ASN A 120 -11.34 -3.62 8.95
CA ASN A 120 -11.47 -4.84 8.15
C ASN A 120 -11.94 -4.53 6.71
N VAL A 121 -11.31 -3.57 6.06
CA VAL A 121 -11.61 -3.19 4.67
C VAL A 121 -10.53 -3.76 3.76
N THR A 122 -10.94 -4.46 2.71
CA THR A 122 -10.04 -4.91 1.66
C THR A 122 -10.40 -4.23 0.35
N LEU A 123 -9.46 -3.51 -0.25
CA LEU A 123 -9.56 -2.97 -1.61
C LEU A 123 -8.71 -3.85 -2.51
N LYS A 124 -9.32 -4.53 -3.47
CA LYS A 124 -8.60 -5.44 -4.35
C LYS A 124 -9.02 -5.34 -5.81
N ALA A 125 -8.15 -5.77 -6.72
CA ALA A 125 -8.54 -6.01 -8.10
C ALA A 125 -9.53 -7.19 -8.18
N ALA A 126 -10.55 -7.09 -9.03
CA ALA A 126 -11.38 -8.23 -9.39
C ALA A 126 -10.51 -9.30 -10.10
N ASP A 127 -10.98 -10.54 -10.13
CA ASP A 127 -10.22 -11.64 -10.72
C ASP A 127 -9.81 -11.34 -12.17
N ASN A 128 -8.50 -11.43 -12.43
CA ASN A 128 -7.86 -11.11 -13.71
C ASN A 128 -8.04 -9.66 -14.20
N ALA A 129 -8.47 -8.74 -13.34
CA ALA A 129 -8.59 -7.33 -13.69
C ALA A 129 -7.23 -6.62 -13.56
N GLU A 130 -6.86 -5.85 -14.56
CA GLU A 130 -5.77 -4.89 -14.47
C GLU A 130 -6.32 -3.57 -13.93
N VAL A 131 -5.93 -3.22 -12.70
CA VAL A 131 -6.39 -2.03 -11.99
C VAL A 131 -5.21 -1.10 -11.77
N ASN A 132 -5.21 0.02 -12.47
CA ASN A 132 -4.16 1.05 -12.37
C ASN A 132 -4.70 2.25 -11.60
N ILE A 133 -4.05 2.61 -10.49
CA ILE A 133 -4.48 3.71 -9.62
C ILE A 133 -3.41 4.80 -9.66
N ASN A 134 -3.79 6.02 -10.02
CA ASN A 134 -2.89 7.17 -10.06
C ASN A 134 -2.61 7.74 -8.67
N GLY A 135 -2.13 6.87 -7.78
CA GLY A 135 -1.79 7.17 -6.41
C GLY A 135 -2.96 7.12 -5.42
N LEU A 136 -2.60 7.03 -4.15
CA LEU A 136 -3.53 7.02 -3.05
C LEU A 136 -3.06 8.01 -2.00
N VAL A 137 -3.97 8.77 -1.46
CA VAL A 137 -3.69 9.67 -0.34
C VAL A 137 -4.68 9.43 0.78
N ALA A 138 -4.16 9.46 2.00
CA ALA A 138 -4.95 9.42 3.20
C ALA A 138 -4.28 10.31 4.24
N PHE A 139 -5.05 11.21 4.83
CA PHE A 139 -4.53 12.16 5.80
C PHE A 139 -5.34 12.12 7.08
N GLY A 140 -4.63 12.02 8.19
CA GLY A 140 -5.10 12.49 9.48
C GLY A 140 -4.31 13.73 9.84
N GLY A 141 -4.94 14.76 10.34
CA GLY A 141 -4.27 15.94 10.81
C GLY A 141 -4.86 17.27 10.41
N GLN A 142 -4.15 18.33 10.69
CA GLN A 142 -4.59 19.68 10.36
C GLN A 142 -4.59 19.89 8.86
N VAL A 143 -5.74 20.21 8.32
CA VAL A 143 -5.90 20.55 6.91
C VAL A 143 -6.02 22.07 6.78
N ASN A 144 -4.94 22.70 6.36
CA ASN A 144 -4.88 24.15 6.15
C ASN A 144 -5.24 24.54 4.71
N SER A 145 -5.73 23.62 3.90
CA SER A 145 -5.98 23.91 2.49
C SER A 145 -7.30 23.34 2.00
N THR A 146 -7.86 24.03 1.05
CA THR A 146 -9.11 23.74 0.34
C THR A 146 -9.21 22.37 -0.34
N LYS A 147 -8.16 21.54 -0.26
CA LYS A 147 -8.06 20.32 -1.06
C LYS A 147 -8.62 19.06 -0.40
N TRP A 148 -8.96 19.11 0.89
CA TRP A 148 -9.21 17.90 1.71
C TRP A 148 -10.61 17.80 2.26
N TYR A 149 -11.50 18.69 1.88
CA TYR A 149 -12.91 18.55 2.22
C TYR A 149 -13.54 17.52 1.33
N SER A 150 -14.34 16.66 1.91
CA SER A 150 -15.27 15.92 1.15
C SER A 150 -16.12 16.92 0.35
N ARG A 151 -16.13 16.75 -0.96
CA ARG A 151 -16.98 17.57 -1.82
C ARG A 151 -18.42 17.63 -1.30
N ASP A 152 -18.90 16.57 -0.69
CA ASP A 152 -20.27 16.41 -0.26
C ASP A 152 -20.57 17.07 1.08
N PHE A 153 -19.56 17.25 1.93
CA PHE A 153 -19.71 17.99 3.18
C PHE A 153 -19.87 19.51 2.92
N VAL A 154 -19.25 19.99 1.87
CA VAL A 154 -19.27 21.38 1.40
C VAL A 154 -19.67 21.50 -0.08
N ALA A 155 -20.39 20.52 -0.61
CA ALA A 155 -20.67 20.37 -2.03
C ALA A 155 -21.33 21.58 -2.70
N ASP A 156 -22.07 22.36 -1.95
CA ASP A 156 -22.75 23.56 -2.45
C ASP A 156 -21.87 24.83 -2.37
N ARG A 157 -20.56 24.66 -2.02
CA ARG A 157 -19.65 25.81 -1.86
C ARG A 157 -18.40 25.64 -2.68
N ASP A 158 -18.14 26.61 -3.49
CA ASP A 158 -16.80 26.81 -4.08
C ASP A 158 -15.82 27.26 -2.96
N MET A 159 -15.27 26.29 -2.26
CA MET A 159 -14.27 26.52 -1.21
C MET A 159 -12.93 26.98 -1.76
N SER A 160 -12.72 26.93 -3.10
CA SER A 160 -11.49 27.36 -3.74
C SER A 160 -11.25 28.86 -3.61
N ALA A 161 -12.29 29.64 -3.43
CA ALA A 161 -12.24 31.11 -3.41
C ALA A 161 -12.23 31.73 -2.00
N THR A 162 -12.57 31.01 -0.92
CA THR A 162 -12.95 31.65 0.35
C THR A 162 -12.38 31.06 1.61
N VAL A 163 -11.57 30.01 1.56
CA VAL A 163 -10.94 29.52 2.78
C VAL A 163 -9.71 30.37 3.09
N ASN A 164 -9.95 31.41 3.84
CA ASN A 164 -8.88 32.09 4.53
C ASN A 164 -8.09 31.09 5.38
N ASN A 165 -6.79 31.23 5.42
CA ASN A 165 -5.79 30.41 6.17
C ASN A 165 -6.08 30.24 7.68
N ASN A 166 -7.25 30.63 8.17
CA ASN A 166 -7.61 30.66 9.58
C ASN A 166 -8.63 29.59 10.00
N ILE A 167 -9.16 28.79 9.07
CA ILE A 167 -10.03 27.66 9.42
C ILE A 167 -9.16 26.42 9.54
N SER A 168 -8.99 25.90 10.72
CA SER A 168 -8.29 24.64 10.96
C SER A 168 -9.31 23.52 11.05
N TYR A 169 -9.17 22.55 10.16
CA TYR A 169 -9.92 21.30 10.20
C TYR A 169 -8.95 20.18 10.55
N TRP A 170 -9.42 19.25 11.34
CA TRP A 170 -8.64 18.11 11.79
C TRP A 170 -9.34 16.84 11.31
N ILE A 171 -8.63 16.00 10.56
CA ILE A 171 -9.14 14.70 10.18
C ILE A 171 -8.35 13.65 10.93
N VAL A 172 -9.00 12.94 11.82
CA VAL A 172 -8.43 11.85 12.61
C VAL A 172 -8.81 10.52 11.96
N GLN A 173 -7.82 9.67 11.75
CA GLN A 173 -8.02 8.35 11.18
C GLN A 173 -7.96 7.28 12.27
N ASN A 174 -9.01 6.50 12.42
CA ASN A 174 -9.03 5.31 13.26
C ASN A 174 -9.21 4.08 12.36
N TRP A 175 -8.09 3.54 11.92
CA TRP A 175 -8.09 2.40 11.02
C TRP A 175 -7.62 1.14 11.71
N SER A 176 -8.25 0.02 11.40
CA SER A 176 -7.74 -1.28 11.80
C SER A 176 -7.88 -2.29 10.66
N ASN A 177 -6.82 -3.02 10.37
CA ASN A 177 -6.81 -4.12 9.43
C ASN A 177 -7.32 -3.71 8.02
N ILE A 178 -6.60 -2.78 7.37
CA ILE A 178 -6.89 -2.31 6.02
C ILE A 178 -5.95 -3.02 5.05
N THR A 179 -6.50 -3.61 3.99
CA THR A 179 -5.73 -4.37 2.99
C THR A 179 -5.91 -3.79 1.59
N PHE A 180 -4.81 -3.63 0.88
CA PHE A 180 -4.74 -3.36 -0.56
C PHE A 180 -4.14 -4.59 -1.25
N GLU A 181 -4.81 -5.14 -2.27
CA GLU A 181 -4.40 -6.40 -2.87
C GLU A 181 -4.50 -6.39 -4.40
N GLY A 182 -3.41 -6.76 -5.08
CA GLY A 182 -3.38 -6.92 -6.54
C GLY A 182 -3.55 -5.62 -7.32
N LEU A 183 -3.18 -4.48 -6.77
CA LEU A 183 -3.37 -3.15 -7.34
C LEU A 183 -2.06 -2.60 -7.91
N ASN A 184 -2.13 -1.88 -9.03
CA ASN A 184 -1.01 -1.19 -9.63
C ASN A 184 -1.10 0.31 -9.31
N PHE A 185 -0.20 0.81 -8.49
CA PHE A 185 -0.09 2.24 -8.19
C PHE A 185 0.90 2.89 -9.16
N THR A 186 0.42 3.80 -9.99
CA THR A 186 1.22 4.54 -10.97
C THR A 186 1.72 5.89 -10.45
N SER A 187 1.47 6.19 -9.18
CA SER A 187 1.99 7.31 -8.42
C SER A 187 2.08 6.92 -6.95
N ALA A 188 2.60 7.80 -6.10
CA ALA A 188 2.84 7.53 -4.68
C ALA A 188 1.57 7.13 -3.91
N VAL A 189 1.72 6.17 -3.01
CA VAL A 189 0.76 5.91 -1.92
C VAL A 189 1.22 6.69 -0.71
N ASN A 190 0.49 7.73 -0.34
CA ASN A 190 0.84 8.63 0.74
C ASN A 190 -0.20 8.58 1.86
N ILE A 191 0.19 8.02 3.00
CA ILE A 191 -0.63 7.91 4.20
C ILE A 191 0.11 8.66 5.30
N GLU A 192 -0.46 9.77 5.74
CA GLU A 192 0.20 10.72 6.61
C GLU A 192 -0.72 11.12 7.76
N SER A 193 -0.18 11.21 8.96
CA SER A 193 -0.85 11.73 10.14
C SER A 193 0.00 12.78 10.83
N SER A 194 -0.61 13.91 11.15
CA SER A 194 0.00 14.94 11.99
C SER A 194 -0.69 15.08 13.36
N GLU A 195 -1.67 14.22 13.66
CA GLU A 195 -2.49 14.33 14.85
C GLU A 195 -2.29 13.20 15.85
N THR A 196 -2.23 13.57 17.11
CA THR A 196 -2.07 12.62 18.22
C THR A 196 -3.25 11.64 18.38
N GLY A 197 -4.43 12.00 17.86
CA GLY A 197 -5.62 11.15 17.92
C GLY A 197 -5.72 10.11 16.81
N THR A 198 -4.88 10.19 15.77
CA THR A 198 -4.90 9.23 14.67
C THR A 198 -4.37 7.87 15.13
N SER A 199 -5.08 6.82 14.76
CA SER A 199 -4.68 5.44 15.02
C SER A 199 -4.85 4.61 13.76
N VAL A 200 -3.74 4.06 13.25
CA VAL A 200 -3.74 3.11 12.14
C VAL A 200 -3.03 1.84 12.61
N ASN A 201 -3.77 0.77 12.79
CA ASN A 201 -3.25 -0.50 13.27
C ASN A 201 -3.56 -1.63 12.28
N GLY A 202 -2.56 -2.09 11.57
CA GLY A 202 -2.71 -3.08 10.51
C GLY A 202 -3.03 -2.43 9.16
N LEU A 203 -1.96 -2.14 8.41
CA LEU A 203 -2.02 -1.70 7.03
C LEU A 203 -1.25 -2.70 6.17
N HIS A 204 -1.94 -3.31 5.21
CA HIS A 204 -1.40 -4.43 4.47
C HIS A 204 -1.43 -4.17 2.96
N PHE A 205 -0.28 -4.31 2.32
CA PHE A 205 -0.15 -4.33 0.86
C PHE A 205 0.25 -5.74 0.43
N LYS A 206 -0.56 -6.38 -0.41
CA LYS A 206 -0.34 -7.73 -0.91
C LYS A 206 -0.36 -7.75 -2.43
N SER A 207 0.68 -8.30 -3.04
CA SER A 207 0.75 -8.47 -4.50
C SER A 207 0.47 -7.19 -5.29
N CYS A 208 0.82 -6.03 -4.72
CA CYS A 208 0.68 -4.73 -5.37
C CYS A 208 1.94 -4.36 -6.16
N SER A 209 1.79 -3.48 -7.16
CA SER A 209 2.93 -2.85 -7.81
C SER A 209 2.92 -1.34 -7.62
N PHE A 210 4.11 -0.75 -7.49
CA PHE A 210 4.33 0.68 -7.28
C PHE A 210 5.33 1.17 -8.31
N ASN A 211 4.92 2.13 -9.12
CA ASN A 211 5.78 2.80 -10.10
C ASN A 211 5.47 4.29 -10.08
N SER A 212 6.21 5.04 -9.29
CA SER A 212 5.95 6.47 -9.12
C SER A 212 6.51 7.35 -10.25
N GLY A 213 7.22 6.74 -11.22
CA GLY A 213 7.78 7.46 -12.35
C GLY A 213 8.98 8.35 -12.03
N TYR A 214 9.60 8.18 -10.85
CA TYR A 214 10.80 8.91 -10.47
C TYR A 214 12.00 8.47 -11.34
N PRO A 215 12.93 9.35 -11.76
CA PRO A 215 13.13 10.73 -11.30
C PRO A 215 12.47 11.82 -12.17
N THR A 216 11.57 11.48 -13.05
CA THR A 216 11.18 12.34 -14.18
C THR A 216 10.24 13.50 -13.82
N THR A 217 9.67 13.58 -12.63
CA THR A 217 8.53 14.47 -12.46
C THR A 217 8.58 15.51 -11.35
N THR A 218 9.40 15.41 -10.30
CA THR A 218 9.36 16.44 -9.24
C THR A 218 10.65 16.52 -8.41
N SER A 219 10.96 17.73 -7.95
CA SER A 219 11.94 17.98 -6.86
C SER A 219 11.40 17.58 -5.47
N ASP A 220 10.19 17.05 -5.38
CA ASP A 220 9.56 16.60 -4.16
C ASP A 220 9.68 15.07 -4.05
N ASN A 221 10.59 14.63 -3.20
CA ASN A 221 10.82 13.20 -2.94
C ASN A 221 9.56 12.48 -2.48
N ALA A 222 8.63 13.16 -1.79
CA ALA A 222 7.38 12.56 -1.33
C ALA A 222 6.49 12.08 -2.49
N GLY A 223 6.49 12.80 -3.61
CA GLY A 223 5.76 12.40 -4.82
C GLY A 223 6.37 11.21 -5.55
N GLY A 224 7.64 10.90 -5.29
CA GLY A 224 8.37 9.81 -5.95
C GLY A 224 8.45 8.52 -5.13
N MET A 225 7.92 8.46 -3.92
CA MET A 225 7.95 7.27 -3.07
C MET A 225 6.92 6.22 -3.54
N GLY A 226 7.19 4.95 -3.34
CA GLY A 226 6.21 3.89 -3.56
C GLY A 226 5.14 3.94 -2.48
N ILE A 227 5.52 3.66 -1.24
CA ILE A 227 4.67 3.79 -0.05
C ILE A 227 5.33 4.79 0.90
N ARG A 228 4.57 5.80 1.29
CA ARG A 228 4.91 6.75 2.35
C ARG A 228 3.90 6.61 3.48
N PHE A 229 4.34 6.09 4.62
CA PHE A 229 3.52 5.87 5.81
C PHE A 229 4.13 6.60 6.99
N VAL A 230 3.62 7.78 7.28
CA VAL A 230 4.30 8.79 8.10
C VAL A 230 3.37 9.36 9.16
N SER A 231 3.86 9.41 10.40
CA SER A 231 3.31 10.23 11.46
C SER A 231 4.28 11.36 11.78
N TRP A 232 3.78 12.56 11.90
CA TRP A 232 4.55 13.73 12.39
C TRP A 232 4.50 13.87 13.92
N THR A 233 3.90 12.92 14.60
CA THR A 233 4.00 12.82 16.06
C THR A 233 5.32 12.19 16.46
N THR A 234 5.74 12.42 17.70
CA THR A 234 7.02 11.94 18.22
C THR A 234 6.94 10.53 18.80
N THR A 235 5.84 9.80 18.57
CA THR A 235 5.61 8.46 19.11
C THR A 235 5.19 7.48 18.03
N THR A 236 5.48 6.19 18.23
CA THR A 236 5.02 5.09 17.37
C THR A 236 3.61 4.62 17.71
N ASP A 237 2.90 5.30 18.63
CA ASP A 237 1.60 4.85 19.10
C ASP A 237 0.51 4.93 18.05
N ASN A 238 0.66 5.85 17.12
CA ASN A 238 -0.38 6.17 16.15
C ASN A 238 -0.37 5.25 14.92
N LEU A 239 0.81 4.85 14.45
CA LEU A 239 0.94 4.04 13.25
C LEU A 239 1.60 2.71 13.59
N LYS A 240 0.84 1.61 13.42
CA LYS A 240 1.29 0.26 13.80
C LYS A 240 1.04 -0.77 12.70
N ASN A 241 1.93 -1.75 12.64
CA ASN A 241 1.75 -2.99 11.87
C ASN A 241 1.58 -2.76 10.36
N LEU A 242 2.59 -2.14 9.74
CA LEU A 242 2.71 -2.11 8.27
C LEU A 242 3.20 -3.46 7.75
N THR A 243 2.47 -4.04 6.81
CA THR A 243 2.90 -5.26 6.10
C THR A 243 2.93 -5.01 4.59
N VAL A 244 4.06 -5.32 3.96
CA VAL A 244 4.25 -5.30 2.51
C VAL A 244 4.71 -6.70 2.10
N ASN A 245 3.87 -7.40 1.37
CA ASN A 245 4.15 -8.78 0.99
C ASN A 245 3.92 -9.03 -0.51
N ASN A 246 4.90 -9.69 -1.15
CA ASN A 246 4.83 -10.05 -2.56
C ASN A 246 4.56 -8.83 -3.47
N CYS A 247 5.14 -7.68 -3.15
CA CYS A 247 4.95 -6.44 -3.88
C CYS A 247 6.12 -6.14 -4.82
N LYS A 248 5.87 -5.30 -5.82
CA LYS A 248 6.87 -4.84 -6.77
C LYS A 248 7.01 -3.32 -6.70
N PHE A 249 8.24 -2.84 -6.51
CA PHE A 249 8.59 -1.43 -6.54
C PHE A 249 9.53 -1.15 -7.70
N GLU A 250 9.21 -0.19 -8.54
CA GLU A 250 10.00 0.17 -9.70
C GLU A 250 9.97 1.68 -9.95
N ASN A 251 11.11 2.28 -10.28
CA ASN A 251 11.25 3.70 -10.56
C ASN A 251 10.65 4.59 -9.43
N CYS A 252 11.07 4.34 -8.19
CA CYS A 252 10.67 5.12 -7.03
C CYS A 252 11.88 5.88 -6.45
N SER A 253 11.62 7.00 -5.77
CA SER A 253 12.67 7.65 -4.98
C SER A 253 13.04 6.78 -3.78
N ASP A 254 12.07 6.40 -2.97
CA ASP A 254 12.16 5.36 -1.96
C ASP A 254 11.06 4.32 -2.22
N GLY A 255 11.34 3.05 -1.93
CA GLY A 255 10.33 2.02 -2.10
C GLY A 255 9.28 2.08 -0.99
N VAL A 256 9.69 1.82 0.24
CA VAL A 256 8.88 1.93 1.46
C VAL A 256 9.53 2.93 2.40
N TYR A 257 8.82 3.98 2.73
CA TYR A 257 9.26 5.01 3.67
C TYR A 257 8.30 5.10 4.85
N THR A 258 8.82 4.97 6.06
CA THR A 258 8.02 5.06 7.30
C THR A 258 8.64 6.06 8.28
N ASN A 259 7.80 6.79 9.07
CA ASN A 259 8.28 7.73 10.09
C ASN A 259 7.18 8.12 11.10
N PRO A 260 7.34 7.95 12.42
CA PRO A 260 7.77 6.69 13.02
C PRO A 260 6.62 5.67 12.98
N VAL A 261 6.94 4.40 12.89
CA VAL A 261 5.95 3.30 12.83
C VAL A 261 6.38 2.16 13.71
N TYR A 262 5.43 1.56 14.44
CA TYR A 262 5.65 0.36 15.26
C TYR A 262 5.23 -0.90 14.51
N GLY A 263 6.15 -1.83 14.31
CA GLY A 263 5.90 -3.08 13.56
C GLY A 263 5.92 -2.85 12.04
N VAL A 264 7.03 -3.23 11.40
CA VAL A 264 7.19 -3.15 9.94
C VAL A 264 7.61 -4.51 9.41
N SER A 265 6.87 -5.03 8.44
CA SER A 265 7.21 -6.29 7.77
C SER A 265 7.22 -6.08 6.26
N VAL A 266 8.38 -6.27 5.64
CA VAL A 266 8.55 -6.24 4.18
C VAL A 266 9.10 -7.57 3.72
N THR A 267 8.27 -8.34 3.01
CA THR A 267 8.60 -9.72 2.69
C THR A 267 8.32 -10.07 1.23
N ASN A 268 9.17 -10.95 0.65
CA ASN A 268 8.97 -11.54 -0.68
C ASN A 268 8.73 -10.50 -1.80
N SER A 269 9.28 -9.30 -1.64
CA SER A 269 9.03 -8.17 -2.53
C SER A 269 10.25 -7.86 -3.38
N THR A 270 10.04 -7.18 -4.50
CA THR A 270 11.10 -6.79 -5.43
C THR A 270 11.22 -5.28 -5.52
N PHE A 271 12.45 -4.80 -5.52
CA PHE A 271 12.79 -3.38 -5.62
C PHE A 271 13.75 -3.20 -6.78
N ASN A 272 13.39 -2.40 -7.77
CA ASN A 272 14.21 -2.16 -8.95
C ASN A 272 14.23 -0.68 -9.31
N LYS A 273 15.43 -0.14 -9.58
CA LYS A 273 15.61 1.28 -9.91
C LYS A 273 15.04 2.21 -8.85
N ILE A 274 15.53 2.05 -7.64
CA ILE A 274 15.19 2.93 -6.52
C ILE A 274 16.32 3.94 -6.36
N ASP A 275 15.98 5.23 -6.37
CA ASP A 275 16.97 6.31 -6.43
C ASP A 275 17.63 6.58 -5.07
N HIS A 276 16.90 6.40 -3.97
CA HIS A 276 17.43 6.50 -2.62
C HIS A 276 17.41 5.14 -1.91
N ASN A 277 16.51 4.94 -0.96
CA ASN A 277 16.49 3.73 -0.16
C ASN A 277 15.36 2.80 -0.60
N ALA A 278 15.63 1.50 -0.68
CA ALA A 278 14.53 0.58 -0.95
C ALA A 278 13.56 0.51 0.24
N ILE A 279 14.09 0.48 1.46
CA ILE A 279 13.30 0.48 2.69
C ILE A 279 13.92 1.49 3.66
N ALA A 280 13.20 2.55 3.99
CA ALA A 280 13.61 3.57 4.93
C ALA A 280 12.69 3.55 6.16
N ILE A 281 13.26 3.21 7.31
CA ILE A 281 12.60 3.24 8.61
C ILE A 281 13.16 4.43 9.36
N GLN A 282 12.43 5.54 9.31
CA GLN A 282 12.86 6.82 9.82
C GLN A 282 12.23 7.11 11.18
N ASP A 283 12.90 7.97 11.91
CA ASP A 283 12.43 8.58 13.13
C ASP A 283 13.02 10.00 13.19
N ASP A 284 12.21 10.98 12.88
CA ASP A 284 12.60 12.39 12.91
C ASP A 284 12.42 13.02 14.29
N SER A 285 11.96 12.24 15.29
CA SER A 285 11.85 12.71 16.68
C SER A 285 13.21 13.04 17.28
N ALA A 286 13.22 13.85 18.34
CA ALA A 286 14.47 14.21 19.04
C ALA A 286 15.12 13.00 19.72
N ALA A 287 14.31 12.06 20.23
CA ALA A 287 14.76 10.81 20.85
C ALA A 287 14.49 9.62 19.95
N ALA A 288 15.28 8.56 20.05
CA ALA A 288 15.01 7.31 19.38
C ALA A 288 13.71 6.69 19.92
N VAL A 289 12.93 6.10 19.03
CA VAL A 289 11.69 5.39 19.39
C VAL A 289 11.80 3.91 19.08
N ASP A 290 11.02 3.11 19.81
CA ASP A 290 10.95 1.67 19.58
C ASP A 290 10.05 1.38 18.38
N HIS A 291 10.61 0.69 17.41
CA HIS A 291 9.88 0.24 16.23
C HIS A 291 9.25 -1.15 16.41
N GLY A 292 9.36 -1.74 17.60
CA GLY A 292 8.91 -3.11 17.86
C GLY A 292 9.62 -4.12 16.98
N SER A 293 8.87 -4.95 16.26
CA SER A 293 9.44 -5.95 15.35
C SER A 293 9.57 -5.40 13.93
N VAL A 294 10.80 -5.38 13.41
CA VAL A 294 11.10 -5.06 12.01
C VAL A 294 11.58 -6.32 11.30
N VAL A 295 10.83 -6.76 10.29
CA VAL A 295 11.10 -8.00 9.52
C VAL A 295 11.28 -7.67 8.05
N ILE A 296 12.48 -7.94 7.51
CA ILE A 296 12.81 -7.72 6.11
C ILE A 296 13.36 -9.03 5.54
N THR A 297 12.50 -9.80 4.85
CA THR A 297 12.82 -11.19 4.53
C THR A 297 12.42 -11.58 3.11
N GLY A 298 13.32 -12.28 2.40
CA GLY A 298 13.01 -12.88 1.10
C GLY A 298 12.85 -11.86 -0.03
N ASN A 299 13.37 -10.64 0.13
CA ASN A 299 13.26 -9.59 -0.87
C ASN A 299 14.41 -9.63 -1.88
N THR A 300 14.16 -9.09 -3.07
CA THR A 300 15.16 -8.92 -4.12
C THR A 300 15.34 -7.43 -4.42
N PHE A 301 16.57 -6.97 -4.41
CA PHE A 301 16.96 -5.58 -4.65
C PHE A 301 17.84 -5.48 -5.87
N THR A 302 17.52 -4.61 -6.81
CA THR A 302 18.28 -4.40 -8.04
C THR A 302 18.36 -2.91 -8.35
N HIS A 303 19.57 -2.38 -8.51
CA HIS A 303 19.78 -0.97 -8.80
C HIS A 303 19.14 -0.02 -7.77
N VAL A 304 19.48 -0.19 -6.50
CA VAL A 304 19.17 0.76 -5.43
C VAL A 304 20.38 1.68 -5.27
N SER A 305 20.20 2.99 -5.40
CA SER A 305 21.32 3.94 -5.55
C SER A 305 21.92 4.44 -4.23
N ASP A 306 21.20 4.34 -3.09
CA ASP A 306 21.73 4.66 -1.76
C ASP A 306 21.76 3.40 -0.89
N ARG A 307 20.85 3.18 0.03
CA ARG A 307 20.84 1.97 0.87
C ARG A 307 19.68 1.05 0.52
N ILE A 308 19.94 -0.24 0.63
CA ILE A 308 18.85 -1.22 0.59
C ILE A 308 17.94 -1.01 1.79
N ILE A 309 18.55 -0.86 2.98
CA ILE A 309 17.82 -0.64 4.23
C ILE A 309 18.47 0.52 4.99
N ARG A 310 17.68 1.50 5.34
CA ARG A 310 18.11 2.62 6.16
C ARG A 310 17.25 2.75 7.39
N PHE A 311 17.89 2.82 8.53
CA PHE A 311 17.31 3.26 9.79
C PHE A 311 17.84 4.65 10.12
N ASN A 312 17.01 5.54 10.64
CA ASN A 312 17.52 6.78 11.22
C ASN A 312 17.91 6.51 12.67
N LYS A 313 16.96 6.46 13.60
CA LYS A 313 17.20 6.12 14.98
C LYS A 313 16.44 4.85 15.35
N VAL A 314 17.00 4.07 16.25
CA VAL A 314 16.38 2.80 16.68
C VAL A 314 16.37 2.78 18.21
N GLY A 315 15.19 2.60 18.81
CA GLY A 315 15.01 2.43 20.25
C GLY A 315 15.44 1.04 20.74
N GLU A 316 15.68 0.93 22.04
CA GLU A 316 16.29 -0.26 22.68
C GLU A 316 15.43 -1.51 22.61
N ASP A 317 14.10 -1.37 22.60
CA ASP A 317 13.14 -2.50 22.54
C ASP A 317 12.81 -2.94 21.10
N THR A 318 13.49 -2.37 20.11
CA THR A 318 13.34 -2.78 18.71
C THR A 318 14.04 -4.12 18.47
N THR A 319 13.39 -5.03 17.73
CA THR A 319 14.00 -6.24 17.19
C THR A 319 14.07 -6.17 15.67
N ILE A 320 15.21 -6.53 15.08
CA ILE A 320 15.44 -6.43 13.64
C ILE A 320 15.79 -7.81 13.09
N THR A 321 15.01 -8.27 12.11
CA THR A 321 15.30 -9.52 11.37
C THR A 321 15.48 -9.20 9.89
N ILE A 322 16.65 -9.50 9.34
CA ILE A 322 16.99 -9.33 7.92
C ILE A 322 17.48 -10.66 7.38
N SER A 323 16.66 -11.35 6.59
CA SER A 323 17.01 -12.70 6.17
C SER A 323 16.58 -13.06 4.76
N LYS A 324 17.34 -13.96 4.12
CA LYS A 324 17.02 -14.53 2.80
C LYS A 324 16.81 -13.47 1.71
N ASN A 325 17.39 -12.30 1.86
CA ASN A 325 17.33 -11.25 0.85
C ASN A 325 18.47 -11.42 -0.17
N THR A 326 18.24 -10.95 -1.38
CA THR A 326 19.27 -10.92 -2.42
C THR A 326 19.41 -9.51 -2.98
N SER A 327 20.63 -9.12 -3.34
CA SER A 327 20.83 -7.85 -4.02
C SER A 327 21.79 -7.95 -5.21
N THR A 328 21.59 -7.05 -6.17
CA THR A 328 22.49 -6.87 -7.31
C THR A 328 22.64 -5.38 -7.56
N ASN A 329 23.90 -4.91 -7.59
CA ASN A 329 24.25 -3.52 -7.85
C ASN A 329 23.39 -2.52 -7.05
N SER A 330 23.28 -2.77 -5.75
CA SER A 330 22.43 -2.03 -4.82
C SER A 330 23.20 -1.65 -3.56
N GLY A 331 23.25 -0.36 -3.25
CA GLY A 331 23.99 0.24 -2.16
C GLY A 331 24.57 1.58 -2.57
N ASP A 332 25.16 2.32 -1.65
CA ASP A 332 25.80 3.59 -1.97
C ASP A 332 27.14 3.43 -2.68
N ALA A 333 27.72 4.55 -3.11
CA ALA A 333 28.99 4.57 -3.82
C ALA A 333 30.19 4.01 -3.01
N SER A 334 30.05 3.84 -1.70
CA SER A 334 31.05 3.20 -0.82
C SER A 334 30.85 1.69 -0.66
N GLY A 335 29.78 1.14 -1.19
CA GLY A 335 29.35 -0.25 -1.04
C GLY A 335 28.49 -0.51 0.20
N GLU A 336 28.08 0.52 0.94
CA GLU A 336 27.19 0.34 2.09
C GLU A 336 25.77 0.02 1.64
N ILE A 337 25.22 -1.06 2.19
CA ILE A 337 23.89 -1.58 1.84
C ILE A 337 22.85 -1.38 2.95
N ILE A 338 23.28 -1.39 4.21
CA ILE A 338 22.44 -1.24 5.40
C ILE A 338 23.10 -0.25 6.34
N LYS A 339 22.32 0.67 6.89
CA LYS A 339 22.82 1.70 7.81
C LYS A 339 21.80 2.08 8.85
N ALA A 340 22.25 2.39 10.06
CA ALA A 340 21.51 3.17 11.06
C ALA A 340 22.31 4.43 11.44
N THR A 341 21.65 5.58 11.55
CA THR A 341 22.31 6.79 12.07
C THR A 341 22.62 6.62 13.57
N SER A 342 21.70 5.98 14.31
CA SER A 342 21.87 5.64 15.73
C SER A 342 21.15 4.33 16.03
N ARG A 343 21.87 3.37 16.59
CA ARG A 343 21.33 2.09 17.07
C ARG A 343 22.09 1.67 18.34
N PRO A 344 21.41 1.51 19.49
CA PRO A 344 22.02 0.93 20.68
C PRO A 344 22.54 -0.49 20.43
N GLU A 345 23.64 -0.87 21.06
CA GLU A 345 24.19 -2.22 20.95
C GLU A 345 23.24 -3.29 21.54
N SER A 346 22.38 -2.91 22.47
CA SER A 346 21.35 -3.75 23.08
C SER A 346 20.26 -4.21 22.11
N VAL A 347 20.06 -3.49 20.99
CA VAL A 347 19.08 -3.84 19.98
C VAL A 347 19.41 -5.18 19.34
N GLN A 348 18.45 -6.11 19.42
CA GLN A 348 18.61 -7.45 18.87
C GLN A 348 18.51 -7.41 17.35
N VAL A 349 19.59 -7.79 16.68
CA VAL A 349 19.64 -7.89 15.20
C VAL A 349 19.95 -9.34 14.83
N THR A 350 19.07 -9.93 14.03
CA THR A 350 19.30 -11.23 13.38
C THR A 350 19.47 -10.99 11.88
N MET A 351 20.63 -11.38 11.35
CA MET A 351 20.89 -11.33 9.92
C MET A 351 21.33 -12.73 9.45
N SER A 352 20.59 -13.31 8.48
CA SER A 352 20.90 -14.68 8.05
C SER A 352 20.47 -14.99 6.61
N GLY A 353 21.31 -15.76 5.92
CA GLY A 353 21.01 -16.29 4.59
C GLY A 353 20.80 -15.23 3.51
N ASN A 354 21.29 -14.02 3.72
CA ASN A 354 21.26 -12.99 2.70
C ASN A 354 22.42 -13.16 1.70
N THR A 355 22.17 -12.80 0.45
CA THR A 355 23.20 -12.78 -0.61
C THR A 355 23.30 -11.37 -1.16
N TRP A 356 24.36 -10.68 -0.80
CA TRP A 356 24.60 -9.31 -1.21
C TRP A 356 25.57 -9.27 -2.39
N GLY A 357 25.12 -8.79 -3.53
CA GLY A 357 25.94 -8.56 -4.71
C GLY A 357 26.73 -7.26 -4.61
N ASN A 358 27.85 -7.17 -5.33
CA ASN A 358 28.66 -5.97 -5.36
C ASN A 358 27.88 -4.74 -5.86
N VAL A 359 28.31 -3.58 -5.39
CA VAL A 359 27.85 -2.25 -5.82
C VAL A 359 28.85 -1.71 -6.83
N GLY A 360 28.59 -1.90 -8.13
CA GLY A 360 29.62 -1.70 -9.14
C GLY A 360 30.84 -2.59 -8.87
N GLU A 361 32.00 -1.97 -8.68
CA GLU A 361 33.24 -2.66 -8.34
C GLU A 361 33.48 -2.83 -6.83
N LYS A 362 32.59 -2.28 -5.97
CA LYS A 362 32.72 -2.32 -4.51
C LYS A 362 32.05 -3.55 -3.94
N GLU A 363 32.73 -4.19 -3.00
CA GLU A 363 32.12 -5.23 -2.19
C GLU A 363 31.00 -4.65 -1.31
N ALA A 364 29.86 -5.35 -1.27
CA ALA A 364 28.76 -4.96 -0.42
C ALA A 364 29.12 -5.16 1.05
N LYS A 365 28.86 -4.16 1.88
CA LYS A 365 29.16 -4.16 3.32
C LYS A 365 28.06 -3.51 4.14
N ASN A 366 27.98 -3.90 5.39
CA ASN A 366 27.17 -3.19 6.37
C ASN A 366 27.81 -1.84 6.71
N GLY A 367 27.01 -0.80 6.78
CA GLY A 367 27.42 0.55 7.18
C GLY A 367 27.22 0.80 8.67
N ALA A 368 27.25 2.09 9.03
CA ALA A 368 27.15 2.56 10.41
C ALA A 368 25.98 1.91 11.17
N GLY A 369 26.24 1.53 12.41
CA GLY A 369 25.28 0.85 13.29
C GLY A 369 25.06 -0.63 13.01
N PHE A 370 25.62 -1.18 11.94
CA PHE A 370 25.53 -2.60 11.57
C PHE A 370 26.90 -3.24 11.28
N GLU A 371 28.01 -2.55 11.49
CA GLU A 371 29.37 -3.00 11.14
C GLU A 371 29.71 -4.36 11.75
N ASN A 372 29.25 -4.62 12.97
CA ASN A 372 29.52 -5.84 13.72
C ASN A 372 28.42 -6.89 13.59
N VAL A 373 27.41 -6.67 12.74
CA VAL A 373 26.34 -7.65 12.55
C VAL A 373 26.76 -8.67 11.51
N VAL A 374 26.82 -9.92 11.90
CA VAL A 374 27.21 -11.03 11.02
C VAL A 374 26.00 -11.55 10.27
N ASN A 375 26.16 -11.74 8.97
CA ASN A 375 25.15 -12.41 8.13
C ASN A 375 25.40 -13.93 8.23
N GLU A 376 24.73 -14.59 9.18
CA GLU A 376 24.87 -16.02 9.38
C GLU A 376 24.43 -16.81 8.15
N PRO A 377 25.09 -17.95 7.83
CA PRO A 377 24.61 -18.83 6.78
C PRO A 377 23.17 -19.25 7.07
N GLY A 378 22.29 -19.10 6.09
CA GLY A 378 20.91 -19.55 6.23
C GLY A 378 20.87 -21.04 6.51
N THR A 379 20.18 -21.46 7.58
CA THR A 379 19.95 -22.88 7.85
C THR A 379 19.09 -23.44 6.73
N ILE A 380 19.66 -24.26 5.84
CA ILE A 380 18.89 -25.05 4.88
C ILE A 380 18.22 -26.14 5.72
N THR A 381 16.98 -25.92 6.13
CA THR A 381 16.16 -27.01 6.67
C THR A 381 15.81 -27.90 5.50
N ILE A 382 16.62 -28.92 5.26
CA ILE A 382 16.25 -30.02 4.38
C ILE A 382 15.12 -30.74 5.12
N ILE A 383 13.88 -30.48 4.73
CA ILE A 383 12.77 -31.33 5.13
C ILE A 383 13.01 -32.66 4.38
N VAL A 384 13.70 -33.56 5.02
CA VAL A 384 13.72 -34.96 4.60
C VAL A 384 12.29 -35.44 4.84
N PRO A 385 11.54 -35.86 3.81
CA PRO A 385 10.25 -36.49 4.05
C PRO A 385 10.51 -37.67 5.00
N SER A 386 9.91 -37.66 6.16
CA SER A 386 9.92 -38.85 7.02
C SER A 386 9.32 -39.98 6.20
N THR A 387 10.09 -41.03 5.99
CA THR A 387 9.56 -42.31 5.50
C THR A 387 8.68 -42.85 6.62
N GLU A 388 7.46 -42.35 6.73
CA GLU A 388 6.44 -43.04 7.51
C GLU A 388 6.13 -44.37 6.87
N GLU A 389 6.25 -45.41 7.68
CA GLU A 389 5.88 -46.77 7.39
C GLU A 389 4.47 -46.81 6.74
N THR A 390 4.37 -47.51 5.62
CA THR A 390 3.11 -47.81 4.94
C THR A 390 2.09 -48.42 5.89
N PRO A 391 0.93 -47.78 6.11
CA PRO A 391 -0.16 -48.47 6.79
C PRO A 391 -0.71 -49.59 5.91
N LYS A 392 -0.88 -50.75 6.52
CA LYS A 392 -1.52 -51.95 5.94
C LYS A 392 -2.91 -51.60 5.38
N PRO A 393 -3.31 -52.16 4.19
CA PRO A 393 -4.57 -51.84 3.58
C PRO A 393 -5.77 -52.31 4.43
N ALA A 394 -6.68 -51.39 4.71
CA ALA A 394 -8.01 -51.69 5.20
C ALA A 394 -8.99 -51.76 4.00
N GLU A 395 -9.87 -52.76 4.07
CA GLU A 395 -10.82 -53.12 3.03
C GLU A 395 -11.85 -52.03 2.71
N ASP A 396 -12.21 -52.03 1.40
CA ASP A 396 -13.33 -51.42 0.69
C ASP A 396 -14.37 -50.58 1.42
N GLN A 397 -14.39 -49.29 1.08
CA GLN A 397 -15.65 -48.54 0.94
C GLN A 397 -15.60 -47.73 -0.36
N LYS A 398 -16.58 -47.98 -1.23
CA LYS A 398 -16.82 -47.27 -2.48
C LYS A 398 -17.15 -45.80 -2.24
N ASN A 399 -16.46 -44.92 -2.92
CA ASN A 399 -16.81 -43.50 -3.00
C ASN A 399 -17.02 -43.07 -4.47
N PRO A 400 -17.98 -42.21 -4.76
CA PRO A 400 -18.30 -41.83 -6.14
C PRO A 400 -17.30 -40.80 -6.70
N SER A 401 -17.09 -40.92 -8.00
CA SER A 401 -16.17 -40.13 -8.83
C SER A 401 -16.52 -38.64 -8.88
N THR A 402 -15.56 -37.77 -8.49
CA THR A 402 -15.46 -36.42 -9.04
C THR A 402 -13.99 -36.14 -9.36
N GLY A 403 -13.76 -35.73 -10.61
CA GLY A 403 -12.43 -35.59 -11.20
C GLY A 403 -11.62 -34.42 -10.64
N ALA A 404 -10.47 -34.77 -10.09
CA ALA A 404 -9.43 -33.81 -9.70
C ALA A 404 -8.02 -34.43 -9.74
N ASN A 405 -7.73 -35.27 -10.74
CA ASN A 405 -6.46 -36.01 -10.79
C ASN A 405 -5.45 -35.57 -11.84
N ASP A 406 -5.71 -34.51 -12.63
CA ASP A 406 -4.80 -34.11 -13.70
C ASP A 406 -3.74 -33.03 -13.36
N MET A 407 -3.83 -32.40 -12.20
CA MET A 407 -2.89 -31.33 -11.84
C MET A 407 -1.64 -31.80 -11.07
N VAL A 408 -1.68 -32.95 -10.41
CA VAL A 408 -0.54 -33.44 -9.62
C VAL A 408 0.54 -34.10 -10.47
N ALA A 409 0.15 -34.70 -11.61
CA ALA A 409 1.09 -35.35 -12.53
C ALA A 409 1.98 -34.35 -13.29
N ALA A 410 1.50 -33.13 -13.57
CA ALA A 410 2.25 -32.12 -14.29
C ALA A 410 3.37 -31.47 -13.44
N ALA A 411 3.16 -31.33 -12.12
CA ALA A 411 4.16 -30.77 -11.22
C ALA A 411 5.34 -31.73 -10.97
N ALA A 412 5.10 -33.03 -10.93
CA ALA A 412 6.14 -34.04 -10.74
C ALA A 412 7.03 -34.20 -12.00
N ALA A 413 6.48 -34.00 -13.19
CA ALA A 413 7.24 -34.08 -14.43
C ALA A 413 8.19 -32.91 -14.64
N LEU A 414 7.84 -31.70 -14.17
CA LEU A 414 8.71 -30.51 -14.28
C LEU A 414 9.91 -30.58 -13.34
N MET A 415 9.79 -31.18 -12.17
CA MET A 415 10.91 -31.35 -11.22
C MET A 415 11.92 -32.42 -11.67
N ALA A 416 11.48 -33.45 -12.39
CA ALA A 416 12.37 -34.48 -12.91
C ALA A 416 13.26 -34.00 -14.07
N VAL A 417 12.76 -33.06 -14.90
CA VAL A 417 13.52 -32.48 -16.02
C VAL A 417 14.59 -31.52 -15.54
N SER A 418 14.36 -30.78 -14.47
CA SER A 418 15.35 -29.84 -13.90
C SER A 418 16.52 -30.57 -13.19
N ALA A 419 16.27 -31.74 -12.59
CA ALA A 419 17.32 -32.56 -11.96
C ALA A 419 18.24 -33.24 -12.99
N LEU A 420 17.70 -33.65 -14.14
CA LEU A 420 18.50 -34.24 -15.22
C LEU A 420 19.36 -33.22 -15.98
N GLY A 421 18.92 -31.97 -16.11
CA GLY A 421 19.68 -30.88 -16.72
C GLY A 421 20.95 -30.50 -15.96
N MET A 422 20.91 -30.55 -14.63
CA MET A 422 22.09 -30.27 -13.80
C MET A 422 23.12 -31.40 -13.75
N ALA A 423 22.70 -32.64 -13.90
CA ALA A 423 23.61 -33.78 -13.93
C ALA A 423 24.43 -33.90 -15.22
N VAL A 424 23.95 -33.32 -16.34
CA VAL A 424 24.66 -33.32 -17.63
C VAL A 424 25.71 -32.22 -17.70
N LEU A 425 25.53 -31.09 -16.99
CA LEU A 425 26.49 -29.99 -16.98
C LEU A 425 27.71 -30.22 -16.06
N SER A 426 27.61 -31.14 -15.09
CA SER A 426 28.71 -31.47 -14.17
C SER A 426 29.70 -32.52 -14.71
N ARG A 427 29.49 -33.09 -15.90
CA ARG A 427 30.37 -34.11 -16.51
C ARG A 427 31.26 -33.58 -17.66
N LYS A 428 31.32 -32.28 -17.87
CA LYS A 428 32.26 -31.68 -18.81
C LYS A 428 33.18 -30.66 -18.09
N LYS A 429 34.05 -31.16 -17.25
CA LYS A 429 35.34 -30.59 -16.89
C LYS A 429 36.33 -31.71 -16.65
#